data_16265a1e932de5987dfa8ad2389158d3
#
_entry.id   16265a1e932de5987dfa8ad2389158d3
#
_cell.length_a   1.000
_cell.length_b   1.000
_cell.length_c   1.000
_cell.angle_alpha   90.00
_cell.angle_beta   90.00
_cell.angle_gamma   90.00
#
_symmetry.space_group_name_H-M   'P 1'
#
loop_
_entity.id
_entity.type
_entity.pdbx_description
1 polymer ?
#
loop_
_entity_poly.entity_id
_entity_poly.type
_entity_poly.pdbx_seq_one_letter_code
_entity_poly.pdbx_strand_id
1 'polypeptide(L)'
;CFSHHASDMLNDGHAHDAFDLFLILQHNNDFNAAIKSAARQLGIEKPRASVPAVDMSRLLENAGKEPKPSKKTDAEPRAIIPETPNQLLAPSGMVGTIVQHILATSHQPQPELAVAAALCLCATVLGRRVATSTGLRTNLQIIGVAKTAAGKEHARKINKDILLASRSSEFIGGEEIASGQGLVSRVAAHPVSLFQIDEFGLFLQAVQNPNAGSHKAEIVNNFIKMFSAATSIYYGTEYADRRTRPRVDIPHPCVVLYGTTTPETFFPALGSAHVASGYLNRMLVCMSPEKRPVRLRAGWVAPPQLIIDWVE
;
A
#
# COMPACT_ATOMS: atom_id res chain seq x y z
N CYS A 1 15.98 33.70 -7.35
CA CYS A 1 16.68 34.97 -7.18
C CYS A 1 17.58 34.89 -5.95
N PHE A 2 18.72 35.57 -5.99
CA PHE A 2 19.65 35.64 -4.87
C PHE A 2 20.20 37.09 -4.84
N SER A 3 20.20 37.74 -3.66
CA SER A 3 20.72 39.08 -3.49
C SER A 3 21.97 39.08 -2.63
N HIS A 4 22.96 39.91 -3.01
CA HIS A 4 24.19 40.14 -2.25
C HIS A 4 24.24 41.54 -1.60
N HIS A 5 23.19 42.35 -1.76
CA HIS A 5 23.20 43.73 -1.28
C HIS A 5 22.75 43.77 0.18
N ALA A 6 23.56 44.30 1.07
CA ALA A 6 23.35 44.27 2.53
C ALA A 6 22.03 44.90 3.03
N SER A 7 21.41 45.78 2.23
CA SER A 7 20.14 46.42 2.54
C SER A 7 18.93 45.80 1.84
N ASP A 8 19.11 44.71 1.11
CA ASP A 8 18.04 44.04 0.40
C ASP A 8 17.35 43.00 1.31
N MET A 9 16.02 43.03 1.34
CA MET A 9 15.21 42.06 2.11
C MET A 9 15.40 40.62 1.66
N LEU A 10 15.96 40.40 0.48
CA LEU A 10 16.26 39.09 -0.10
C LEU A 10 17.68 38.59 0.21
N ASN A 11 18.44 39.32 1.01
CA ASN A 11 19.81 38.95 1.42
C ASN A 11 19.83 38.22 2.76
N ASP A 12 19.18 37.06 2.80
CA ASP A 12 19.15 36.17 3.99
C ASP A 12 20.05 34.94 3.83
N GLY A 13 20.86 34.89 2.77
CA GLY A 13 21.78 33.78 2.50
C GLY A 13 21.14 32.60 1.75
N HIS A 14 19.87 32.71 1.35
CA HIS A 14 19.13 31.66 0.65
C HIS A 14 18.75 32.10 -0.79
N ALA A 15 18.56 31.10 -1.65
CA ALA A 15 18.02 31.32 -2.99
C ALA A 15 16.49 31.33 -2.93
N HIS A 16 15.87 32.38 -3.44
CA HIS A 16 14.41 32.57 -3.42
C HIS A 16 13.77 32.14 -4.76
N ASP A 17 12.69 31.39 -4.68
CA ASP A 17 11.84 31.05 -5.82
C ASP A 17 10.81 32.15 -6.10
N ALA A 18 9.94 31.95 -7.09
CA ALA A 18 8.91 32.95 -7.46
C ALA A 18 7.87 33.16 -6.36
N PHE A 19 7.56 32.13 -5.56
CA PHE A 19 6.61 32.25 -4.46
C PHE A 19 7.26 32.93 -3.25
N ASP A 20 8.52 32.69 -2.97
CA ASP A 20 9.27 33.39 -1.93
C ASP A 20 9.33 34.89 -2.21
N LEU A 21 9.61 35.28 -3.46
CA LEU A 21 9.56 36.69 -3.86
C LEU A 21 8.18 37.31 -3.67
N PHE A 22 7.14 36.60 -4.03
CA PHE A 22 5.75 37.05 -3.83
C PHE A 22 5.41 37.22 -2.34
N LEU A 23 5.85 36.26 -1.51
CA LEU A 23 5.67 36.24 -0.07
C LEU A 23 6.39 37.42 0.59
N ILE A 24 7.67 37.62 0.28
CA ILE A 24 8.51 38.65 0.91
C ILE A 24 8.11 40.03 0.46
N LEU A 25 7.98 40.27 -0.85
CA LEU A 25 7.80 41.62 -1.43
C LEU A 25 6.35 42.12 -1.38
N GLN A 26 5.35 41.23 -1.42
CA GLN A 26 3.94 41.63 -1.46
C GLN A 26 3.17 41.31 -0.16
N HIS A 27 3.66 40.37 0.62
CA HIS A 27 2.95 39.91 1.82
C HIS A 27 3.76 39.98 3.11
N ASN A 28 4.91 40.64 3.08
CA ASN A 28 5.76 40.90 4.25
C ASN A 28 5.98 39.63 5.12
N ASN A 29 6.27 38.48 4.48
CA ASN A 29 6.42 37.16 5.09
C ASN A 29 5.15 36.58 5.75
N ASP A 30 3.96 37.11 5.47
CA ASP A 30 2.71 36.46 5.87
C ASP A 30 2.33 35.37 4.87
N PHE A 31 2.74 34.12 5.19
CA PHE A 31 2.51 32.94 4.37
C PHE A 31 1.02 32.67 4.09
N ASN A 32 0.15 32.91 5.10
CA ASN A 32 -1.30 32.69 4.96
C ASN A 32 -1.95 33.72 4.05
N ALA A 33 -1.53 34.97 4.14
CA ALA A 33 -2.00 36.05 3.24
C ALA A 33 -1.52 35.81 1.81
N ALA A 34 -0.26 35.39 1.63
CA ALA A 34 0.32 35.09 0.33
C ALA A 34 -0.41 33.92 -0.37
N ILE A 35 -0.66 32.81 0.33
CA ILE A 35 -1.41 31.67 -0.24
C ILE A 35 -2.83 32.08 -0.66
N LYS A 36 -3.55 32.84 0.19
CA LYS A 36 -4.91 33.31 -0.16
C LYS A 36 -4.89 34.20 -1.38
N SER A 37 -3.91 35.10 -1.48
CA SER A 37 -3.76 36.00 -2.61
C SER A 37 -3.40 35.27 -3.89
N ALA A 38 -2.43 34.34 -3.83
CA ALA A 38 -2.02 33.49 -4.96
C ALA A 38 -3.21 32.64 -5.44
N ALA A 39 -3.95 32.01 -4.52
CA ALA A 39 -5.12 31.20 -4.86
C ALA A 39 -6.20 32.03 -5.61
N ARG A 40 -6.44 33.27 -5.20
CA ARG A 40 -7.36 34.19 -5.92
C ARG A 40 -6.85 34.54 -7.32
N GLN A 41 -5.57 34.86 -7.45
CA GLN A 41 -4.96 35.21 -8.74
C GLN A 41 -4.98 34.05 -9.72
N LEU A 42 -4.83 32.81 -9.23
CA LEU A 42 -4.84 31.58 -10.02
C LEU A 42 -6.25 30.99 -10.23
N GLY A 43 -7.29 31.60 -9.70
CA GLY A 43 -8.68 31.12 -9.80
C GLY A 43 -8.90 29.78 -9.05
N ILE A 44 -8.05 29.45 -8.08
CA ILE A 44 -8.11 28.23 -7.27
C ILE A 44 -8.87 28.53 -5.96
N GLU A 45 -10.11 28.93 -6.03
CA GLU A 45 -10.92 29.09 -4.83
C GLU A 45 -11.51 27.75 -4.41
N LYS A 46 -11.07 27.24 -3.23
CA LYS A 46 -11.76 26.12 -2.58
C LYS A 46 -13.11 26.63 -2.04
N PRO A 47 -14.22 25.89 -2.26
CA PRO A 47 -15.47 26.18 -1.55
C PRO A 47 -15.20 26.08 -0.04
N ARG A 48 -15.55 27.10 0.72
CA ARG A 48 -15.47 27.13 2.18
C ARG A 48 -16.41 26.07 2.75
N ALA A 49 -15.87 24.92 3.13
CA ALA A 49 -16.47 24.14 4.19
C ALA A 49 -16.03 24.78 5.52
N SER A 50 -16.94 25.45 6.18
CA SER A 50 -16.74 25.94 7.55
C SER A 50 -16.69 24.71 8.47
N VAL A 51 -15.50 24.27 8.82
CA VAL A 51 -15.32 23.36 9.96
C VAL A 51 -15.49 24.22 11.21
N PRO A 52 -16.50 23.96 12.09
CA PRO A 52 -16.61 24.69 13.35
C PRO A 52 -15.36 24.43 14.19
N ALA A 53 -14.80 25.48 14.75
CA ALA A 53 -13.68 25.39 15.67
C ALA A 53 -14.09 24.49 16.84
N VAL A 54 -13.38 23.37 17.02
CA VAL A 54 -13.58 22.47 18.17
C VAL A 54 -13.04 23.19 19.39
N ASP A 55 -13.93 23.55 20.32
CA ASP A 55 -13.57 24.15 21.60
C ASP A 55 -12.91 23.07 22.48
N MET A 56 -11.59 23.09 22.55
CA MET A 56 -10.77 22.15 23.31
C MET A 56 -11.04 22.22 24.82
N SER A 57 -11.55 23.35 25.33
CA SER A 57 -11.87 23.50 26.75
C SER A 57 -13.02 22.58 27.17
N ARG A 58 -13.99 22.35 26.28
CA ARG A 58 -15.12 21.41 26.51
C ARG A 58 -14.72 19.93 26.46
N LEU A 59 -13.64 19.59 25.78
CA LEU A 59 -13.16 18.21 25.74
C LEU A 59 -12.44 17.80 27.02
N LEU A 60 -11.78 18.76 27.70
CA LEU A 60 -11.06 18.53 28.97
C LEU A 60 -12.02 18.42 30.16
N GLU A 61 -13.17 19.11 30.17
CA GLU A 61 -14.17 19.01 31.24
C GLU A 61 -14.95 17.69 31.26
N ASN A 62 -14.95 16.93 30.17
CA ASN A 62 -15.68 15.66 30.03
C ASN A 62 -14.79 14.40 30.22
N ALA A 63 -13.52 14.53 30.48
CA ALA A 63 -12.57 13.41 30.61
C ALA A 63 -12.77 12.51 31.84
N GLY A 64 -13.81 12.75 32.64
CA GLY A 64 -14.08 11.97 33.86
C GLY A 64 -15.52 11.45 34.04
N LYS A 65 -16.37 11.54 32.99
CA LYS A 65 -17.77 11.08 33.09
C LYS A 65 -18.02 9.92 32.15
N GLU A 66 -18.56 8.81 32.68
CA GLU A 66 -19.01 7.67 31.87
C GLU A 66 -19.97 8.12 30.77
N PRO A 67 -19.85 7.57 29.54
CA PRO A 67 -20.67 7.99 28.41
C PRO A 67 -22.13 7.53 28.63
N LYS A 68 -23.06 8.50 28.77
CA LYS A 68 -24.48 8.23 28.61
C LYS A 68 -24.74 7.75 27.17
N PRO A 69 -25.68 6.77 26.96
CA PRO A 69 -25.95 6.28 25.60
C PRO A 69 -26.46 7.43 24.74
N SER A 70 -25.66 7.79 23.74
CA SER A 70 -25.98 8.83 22.77
C SER A 70 -27.14 8.38 21.88
N LYS A 71 -28.15 9.24 21.74
CA LYS A 71 -29.17 9.14 20.69
C LYS A 71 -28.47 8.99 19.34
N LYS A 72 -28.94 8.04 18.53
CA LYS A 72 -28.49 7.80 17.15
C LYS A 72 -28.50 9.13 16.40
N THR A 73 -27.33 9.69 16.20
CA THR A 73 -27.10 10.78 15.25
C THR A 73 -27.17 10.15 13.85
N ASP A 74 -27.91 10.79 12.96
CA ASP A 74 -28.02 10.40 11.57
C ASP A 74 -26.61 10.14 10.99
N ALA A 75 -26.42 8.92 10.52
CA ALA A 75 -25.13 8.49 9.95
C ALA A 75 -24.79 9.39 8.78
N GLU A 76 -23.60 9.98 8.79
CA GLU A 76 -23.03 10.60 7.58
C GLU A 76 -23.21 9.64 6.40
N PRO A 77 -23.55 10.14 5.20
CA PRO A 77 -23.73 9.26 4.05
C PRO A 77 -22.45 8.47 3.82
N ARG A 78 -22.49 7.17 4.16
CA ARG A 78 -21.39 6.24 3.84
C ARG A 78 -21.19 6.32 2.34
N ALA A 79 -19.96 6.61 1.92
CA ALA A 79 -19.59 6.52 0.52
C ALA A 79 -20.03 5.15 0.00
N ILE A 80 -20.95 5.13 -0.96
CA ILE A 80 -21.41 3.91 -1.61
C ILE A 80 -20.21 3.42 -2.42
N ILE A 81 -19.52 2.39 -1.91
CA ILE A 81 -18.49 1.71 -2.69
C ILE A 81 -19.26 0.90 -3.75
N PRO A 82 -19.06 1.19 -5.04
CA PRO A 82 -19.76 0.44 -6.09
C PRO A 82 -19.38 -1.04 -6.00
N GLU A 83 -20.36 -1.93 -6.19
CA GLU A 83 -20.09 -3.36 -6.26
C GLU A 83 -19.13 -3.65 -7.42
N THR A 84 -18.19 -4.56 -7.19
CA THR A 84 -17.26 -5.00 -8.24
C THR A 84 -18.06 -5.69 -9.36
N PRO A 85 -17.88 -5.29 -10.62
CA PRO A 85 -18.59 -5.93 -11.73
C PRO A 85 -18.32 -7.44 -11.79
N ASN A 86 -19.35 -8.25 -11.96
CA ASN A 86 -19.26 -9.72 -11.99
C ASN A 86 -18.23 -10.23 -13.02
N GLN A 87 -18.05 -9.51 -14.13
CA GLN A 87 -17.04 -9.85 -15.14
C GLN A 87 -15.60 -9.82 -14.59
N LEU A 88 -15.30 -8.95 -13.64
CA LEU A 88 -13.99 -8.89 -12.98
C LEU A 88 -13.81 -9.98 -11.91
N LEU A 89 -14.93 -10.52 -11.39
CA LEU A 89 -14.92 -11.59 -10.39
C LEU A 89 -14.83 -12.98 -10.99
N ALA A 90 -15.06 -13.10 -12.30
CA ALA A 90 -14.95 -14.35 -13.05
C ALA A 90 -14.00 -14.20 -14.26
N PRO A 91 -12.71 -13.91 -14.03
CA PRO A 91 -11.75 -13.75 -15.11
C PRO A 91 -11.55 -15.06 -15.86
N SER A 92 -11.15 -14.96 -17.13
CA SER A 92 -10.83 -16.12 -17.97
C SER A 92 -9.38 -16.60 -17.77
N GLY A 93 -9.04 -17.74 -18.38
CA GLY A 93 -7.68 -18.29 -18.40
C GLY A 93 -7.20 -18.78 -17.04
N MET A 94 -5.88 -18.81 -16.83
CA MET A 94 -5.28 -19.36 -15.61
C MET A 94 -5.71 -18.60 -14.35
N VAL A 95 -5.86 -17.30 -14.42
CA VAL A 95 -6.39 -16.50 -13.29
C VAL A 95 -7.76 -17.03 -12.87
N GLY A 96 -8.67 -17.27 -13.83
CA GLY A 96 -10.00 -17.83 -13.56
C GLY A 96 -9.95 -19.23 -12.97
N THR A 97 -9.06 -20.10 -13.48
CA THR A 97 -8.89 -21.45 -12.94
C THR A 97 -8.43 -21.42 -11.47
N ILE A 98 -7.49 -20.54 -11.12
CA ILE A 98 -7.02 -20.36 -9.75
C ILE A 98 -8.14 -19.79 -8.86
N VAL A 99 -8.88 -18.79 -9.35
CA VAL A 99 -10.04 -18.21 -8.64
C VAL A 99 -11.07 -19.27 -8.31
N GLN A 100 -11.44 -20.10 -9.30
CA GLN A 100 -12.39 -21.21 -9.12
C GLN A 100 -11.92 -22.19 -8.06
N HIS A 101 -10.64 -22.56 -8.07
CA HIS A 101 -10.08 -23.44 -7.06
C HIS A 101 -10.12 -22.83 -5.65
N ILE A 102 -9.75 -21.55 -5.49
CA ILE A 102 -9.84 -20.82 -4.21
C ILE A 102 -11.29 -20.81 -3.70
N LEU A 103 -12.24 -20.48 -4.55
CA LEU A 103 -13.66 -20.37 -4.17
C LEU A 103 -14.26 -21.73 -3.81
N ALA A 104 -13.98 -22.77 -4.59
CA ALA A 104 -14.50 -24.12 -4.40
C ALA A 104 -13.98 -24.76 -3.09
N THR A 105 -12.80 -24.39 -2.65
CA THR A 105 -12.17 -24.92 -1.41
C THR A 105 -12.38 -24.04 -0.19
N SER A 106 -13.01 -22.86 -0.36
CA SER A 106 -13.21 -21.91 0.73
C SER A 106 -14.46 -22.23 1.56
N HIS A 107 -14.33 -22.21 2.88
CA HIS A 107 -15.49 -22.23 3.79
C HIS A 107 -16.30 -20.93 3.74
N GLN A 108 -15.68 -19.83 3.38
CA GLN A 108 -16.28 -18.51 3.25
C GLN A 108 -15.76 -17.87 1.95
N PRO A 109 -16.38 -18.19 0.80
CA PRO A 109 -15.91 -17.70 -0.50
C PRO A 109 -15.96 -16.17 -0.56
N GLN A 110 -14.83 -15.57 -0.96
CA GLN A 110 -14.64 -14.14 -1.13
C GLN A 110 -14.11 -13.91 -2.54
N PRO A 111 -14.97 -13.66 -3.53
CA PRO A 111 -14.55 -13.54 -4.93
C PRO A 111 -13.48 -12.46 -5.15
N GLU A 112 -13.62 -11.30 -4.51
CA GLU A 112 -12.67 -10.20 -4.63
C GLU A 112 -11.27 -10.58 -4.10
N LEU A 113 -11.24 -11.30 -2.99
CA LEU A 113 -9.97 -11.77 -2.40
C LEU A 113 -9.37 -12.92 -3.20
N ALA A 114 -10.21 -13.79 -3.78
CA ALA A 114 -9.75 -14.87 -4.66
C ALA A 114 -9.09 -14.32 -5.93
N VAL A 115 -9.70 -13.30 -6.55
CA VAL A 115 -9.12 -12.62 -7.73
C VAL A 115 -7.82 -11.92 -7.34
N ALA A 116 -7.78 -11.21 -6.22
CA ALA A 116 -6.58 -10.54 -5.73
C ALA A 116 -5.42 -11.53 -5.54
N ALA A 117 -5.69 -12.66 -4.88
CA ALA A 117 -4.68 -13.71 -4.64
C ALA A 117 -4.20 -14.36 -5.94
N ALA A 118 -5.13 -14.70 -6.85
CA ALA A 118 -4.81 -15.30 -8.15
C ALA A 118 -3.96 -14.36 -9.01
N LEU A 119 -4.28 -13.06 -9.04
CA LEU A 119 -3.47 -12.06 -9.74
C LEU A 119 -2.06 -11.96 -9.16
N CYS A 120 -1.92 -11.96 -7.83
CA CYS A 120 -0.60 -11.94 -7.19
C CYS A 120 0.20 -13.21 -7.50
N LEU A 121 -0.42 -14.39 -7.50
CA LEU A 121 0.24 -15.64 -7.88
C LEU A 121 0.70 -15.60 -9.35
N CYS A 122 -0.19 -15.24 -10.27
CA CYS A 122 0.16 -15.12 -11.69
C CYS A 122 1.26 -14.07 -11.92
N ALA A 123 1.18 -12.92 -11.24
CA ALA A 123 2.19 -11.88 -11.31
C ALA A 123 3.58 -12.39 -10.85
N THR A 124 3.60 -13.27 -9.85
CA THR A 124 4.82 -13.91 -9.34
C THR A 124 5.40 -14.88 -10.35
N VAL A 125 4.60 -15.84 -10.84
CA VAL A 125 5.04 -16.86 -11.79
C VAL A 125 5.54 -16.24 -13.10
N LEU A 126 4.87 -15.19 -13.58
CA LEU A 126 5.28 -14.44 -14.76
C LEU A 126 6.40 -13.42 -14.48
N GLY A 127 6.79 -13.27 -13.23
CA GLY A 127 7.80 -12.32 -12.79
C GLY A 127 9.11 -12.45 -13.55
N ARG A 128 9.64 -11.33 -14.08
CA ARG A 128 10.85 -11.22 -14.92
C ARG A 128 10.79 -11.94 -16.27
N ARG A 129 9.76 -12.77 -16.52
CA ARG A 129 9.58 -13.53 -17.77
C ARG A 129 8.89 -12.69 -18.85
N VAL A 130 8.01 -11.78 -18.47
CA VAL A 130 7.21 -10.96 -19.39
C VAL A 130 7.34 -9.48 -19.12
N ALA A 131 7.18 -8.67 -20.16
CA ALA A 131 7.03 -7.23 -20.09
C ALA A 131 6.13 -6.76 -21.23
N THR A 132 5.44 -5.63 -21.04
CA THR A 132 4.72 -4.97 -22.15
C THR A 132 5.71 -4.29 -23.11
N SER A 133 5.20 -3.87 -24.26
CA SER A 133 5.99 -3.06 -25.22
C SER A 133 6.50 -1.74 -24.63
N THR A 134 5.84 -1.21 -23.59
CA THR A 134 6.24 -0.01 -22.84
C THR A 134 7.18 -0.32 -21.67
N GLY A 135 7.58 -1.59 -21.50
CA GLY A 135 8.48 -2.01 -20.43
C GLY A 135 7.79 -2.29 -19.09
N LEU A 136 6.45 -2.22 -18.98
CA LEU A 136 5.77 -2.54 -17.74
C LEU A 136 5.92 -4.03 -17.41
N ARG A 137 6.23 -4.35 -16.16
CA ARG A 137 6.37 -5.71 -15.64
C ARG A 137 5.27 -6.07 -14.64
N THR A 138 5.28 -7.30 -14.17
CA THR A 138 4.23 -7.87 -13.33
C THR A 138 4.35 -7.55 -11.84
N ASN A 139 5.20 -6.59 -11.45
CA ASN A 139 5.25 -6.14 -10.06
C ASN A 139 3.86 -5.64 -9.64
N LEU A 140 3.30 -6.23 -8.61
CA LEU A 140 1.93 -6.00 -8.20
C LEU A 140 1.82 -5.95 -6.68
N GLN A 141 1.07 -5.00 -6.18
CA GLN A 141 0.76 -4.89 -4.75
C GLN A 141 -0.75 -4.79 -4.58
N ILE A 142 -1.35 -5.80 -3.97
CA ILE A 142 -2.80 -5.84 -3.76
C ILE A 142 -3.09 -6.01 -2.27
N ILE A 143 -4.03 -5.22 -1.77
CA ILE A 143 -4.52 -5.31 -0.40
C ILE A 143 -5.97 -5.76 -0.43
N GLY A 144 -6.21 -6.93 0.13
CA GLY A 144 -7.54 -7.49 0.33
C GLY A 144 -8.13 -7.02 1.67
N VAL A 145 -9.22 -6.28 1.61
CA VAL A 145 -9.89 -5.74 2.80
C VAL A 145 -11.22 -6.45 3.01
N ALA A 146 -11.37 -7.11 4.14
CA ALA A 146 -12.63 -7.76 4.53
C ALA A 146 -12.79 -7.78 6.05
N LYS A 147 -14.03 -7.89 6.53
CA LYS A 147 -14.32 -7.92 7.97
C LYS A 147 -13.65 -9.10 8.68
N THR A 148 -13.52 -8.97 9.99
CA THR A 148 -13.03 -10.06 10.83
C THR A 148 -13.87 -11.33 10.64
N ALA A 149 -13.22 -12.48 10.63
CA ALA A 149 -13.82 -13.80 10.40
C ALA A 149 -14.52 -13.96 9.03
N ALA A 150 -14.09 -13.20 8.01
CA ALA A 150 -14.59 -13.31 6.64
C ALA A 150 -13.82 -14.33 5.78
N GLY A 151 -12.89 -15.10 6.34
CA GLY A 151 -12.12 -16.11 5.60
C GLY A 151 -10.97 -15.56 4.75
N LYS A 152 -10.41 -14.40 5.13
CA LYS A 152 -9.30 -13.74 4.40
C LYS A 152 -8.07 -14.61 4.20
N GLU A 153 -7.79 -15.51 5.13
CA GLU A 153 -6.59 -16.35 5.16
C GLU A 153 -6.57 -17.40 4.04
N HIS A 154 -7.77 -17.86 3.61
CA HIS A 154 -7.87 -19.00 2.72
C HIS A 154 -7.16 -18.77 1.38
N ALA A 155 -7.38 -17.62 0.74
CA ALA A 155 -6.77 -17.31 -0.55
C ALA A 155 -5.23 -17.25 -0.47
N ARG A 156 -4.67 -16.71 0.65
CA ARG A 156 -3.22 -16.72 0.89
C ARG A 156 -2.68 -18.14 1.08
N LYS A 157 -3.43 -18.98 1.81
CA LYS A 157 -3.08 -20.39 2.01
C LYS A 157 -3.02 -21.14 0.69
N ILE A 158 -4.03 -21.00 -0.17
CA ILE A 158 -4.07 -21.67 -1.48
C ILE A 158 -2.89 -21.27 -2.37
N ASN A 159 -2.49 -19.99 -2.40
CA ASN A 159 -1.30 -19.57 -3.13
C ASN A 159 -0.04 -20.31 -2.65
N LYS A 160 0.13 -20.48 -1.33
CA LYS A 160 1.24 -21.26 -0.76
C LYS A 160 1.15 -22.72 -1.14
N ASP A 161 -0.05 -23.32 -1.02
CA ASP A 161 -0.27 -24.74 -1.37
C ASP A 161 0.07 -25.01 -2.85
N ILE A 162 -0.30 -24.09 -3.76
CA ILE A 162 0.06 -24.20 -5.19
C ILE A 162 1.58 -24.11 -5.38
N LEU A 163 2.25 -23.11 -4.79
CA LEU A 163 3.70 -22.94 -4.92
C LEU A 163 4.48 -24.09 -4.31
N LEU A 164 3.99 -24.70 -3.23
CA LEU A 164 4.61 -25.88 -2.64
C LEU A 164 4.40 -27.12 -3.52
N ALA A 165 3.20 -27.33 -4.05
CA ALA A 165 2.88 -28.46 -4.93
C ALA A 165 3.67 -28.41 -6.25
N SER A 166 3.93 -27.22 -6.79
CA SER A 166 4.74 -26.98 -7.99
C SER A 166 6.25 -26.87 -7.72
N ARG A 167 6.72 -27.20 -6.53
CA ARG A 167 8.14 -27.07 -6.11
C ARG A 167 8.76 -25.67 -6.28
N SER A 168 7.91 -24.66 -6.29
CA SER A 168 8.27 -23.25 -6.50
C SER A 168 8.27 -22.44 -5.21
N SER A 169 8.61 -23.09 -4.08
CA SER A 169 8.64 -22.46 -2.75
C SER A 169 9.64 -21.33 -2.62
N GLU A 170 10.63 -21.25 -3.50
CA GLU A 170 11.59 -20.16 -3.57
C GLU A 170 10.94 -18.81 -3.86
N PHE A 171 9.74 -18.77 -4.44
CA PHE A 171 8.99 -17.53 -4.62
C PHE A 171 8.35 -17.01 -3.33
N ILE A 172 8.16 -17.85 -2.31
CA ILE A 172 7.47 -17.46 -1.08
C ILE A 172 8.40 -16.59 -0.23
N GLY A 173 8.05 -15.31 -0.06
CA GLY A 173 8.69 -14.38 0.87
C GLY A 173 8.29 -14.67 2.32
N GLY A 174 8.97 -14.04 3.28
CA GLY A 174 8.58 -14.12 4.69
C GLY A 174 7.19 -13.52 4.95
N GLU A 175 6.49 -14.05 5.93
CA GLU A 175 5.18 -13.51 6.36
C GLU A 175 5.33 -12.19 7.11
N GLU A 176 6.50 -11.96 7.70
CA GLU A 176 6.89 -10.71 8.35
C GLU A 176 8.20 -10.18 7.75
N ILE A 177 8.31 -8.88 7.69
CA ILE A 177 9.52 -8.17 7.25
C ILE A 177 10.02 -7.32 8.41
N ALA A 178 11.10 -7.75 9.03
CA ALA A 178 11.66 -7.11 10.21
C ALA A 178 12.34 -5.77 9.90
N SER A 179 12.92 -5.60 8.71
CA SER A 179 13.68 -4.41 8.32
C SER A 179 13.76 -4.24 6.81
N GLY A 180 14.05 -3.01 6.36
CA GLY A 180 14.31 -2.72 4.96
C GLY A 180 15.48 -3.53 4.40
N GLN A 181 16.53 -3.75 5.19
CA GLN A 181 17.68 -4.57 4.79
C GLN A 181 17.30 -6.05 4.66
N GLY A 182 16.43 -6.57 5.52
CA GLY A 182 15.89 -7.94 5.41
C GLY A 182 15.14 -8.14 4.10
N LEU A 183 14.32 -7.16 3.69
CA LEU A 183 13.66 -7.17 2.38
C LEU A 183 14.68 -7.19 1.24
N VAL A 184 15.70 -6.32 1.26
CA VAL A 184 16.75 -6.28 0.24
C VAL A 184 17.49 -7.61 0.14
N SER A 185 17.90 -8.19 1.27
CA SER A 185 18.61 -9.48 1.30
C SER A 185 17.75 -10.60 0.73
N ARG A 186 16.46 -10.63 1.05
CA ARG A 186 15.53 -11.63 0.49
C ARG A 186 15.42 -11.50 -1.02
N VAL A 187 15.19 -10.28 -1.52
CA VAL A 187 14.99 -10.04 -2.97
C VAL A 187 16.30 -10.20 -3.74
N ALA A 188 17.45 -9.96 -3.12
CA ALA A 188 18.76 -10.25 -3.73
C ALA A 188 18.98 -11.75 -3.96
N ALA A 189 18.61 -12.58 -2.97
CA ALA A 189 18.70 -14.03 -3.08
C ALA A 189 17.64 -14.60 -4.05
N HIS A 190 16.45 -14.05 -4.05
CA HIS A 190 15.30 -14.49 -4.86
C HIS A 190 14.64 -13.27 -5.50
N PRO A 191 15.12 -12.82 -6.68
CA PRO A 191 14.65 -11.60 -7.34
C PRO A 191 13.18 -11.59 -7.72
N VAL A 192 12.51 -12.74 -7.72
CA VAL A 192 11.06 -12.87 -7.75
C VAL A 192 10.61 -13.31 -6.36
N SER A 193 9.81 -12.50 -5.69
CA SER A 193 9.34 -12.81 -4.33
C SER A 193 7.90 -12.36 -4.14
N LEU A 194 7.07 -13.28 -3.64
CA LEU A 194 5.69 -13.03 -3.21
C LEU A 194 5.64 -12.91 -1.69
N PHE A 195 5.37 -11.73 -1.19
CA PHE A 195 5.11 -11.48 0.22
C PHE A 195 3.60 -11.53 0.48
N GLN A 196 3.19 -12.38 1.41
CA GLN A 196 1.80 -12.52 1.82
C GLN A 196 1.66 -12.13 3.29
N ILE A 197 1.30 -10.86 3.54
CA ILE A 197 1.27 -10.26 4.87
C ILE A 197 -0.17 -10.28 5.41
N ASP A 198 -0.36 -10.92 6.57
CA ASP A 198 -1.61 -10.80 7.31
C ASP A 198 -1.64 -9.49 8.11
N GLU A 199 -2.83 -9.06 8.46
CA GLU A 199 -3.07 -7.82 9.22
C GLU A 199 -2.24 -6.64 8.69
N PHE A 200 -2.27 -6.46 7.36
CA PHE A 200 -1.47 -5.44 6.66
C PHE A 200 -1.69 -4.02 7.20
N GLY A 201 -2.88 -3.72 7.73
CA GLY A 201 -3.14 -2.44 8.41
C GLY A 201 -2.26 -2.23 9.64
N LEU A 202 -2.04 -3.28 10.44
CA LEU A 202 -1.11 -3.23 11.58
C LEU A 202 0.34 -3.09 11.13
N PHE A 203 0.72 -3.78 10.05
CA PHE A 203 2.04 -3.59 9.43
C PHE A 203 2.26 -2.12 9.02
N LEU A 204 1.28 -1.49 8.35
CA LEU A 204 1.37 -0.08 7.99
C LEU A 204 1.50 0.84 9.21
N GLN A 205 0.73 0.60 10.26
CA GLN A 205 0.85 1.36 11.51
C GLN A 205 2.23 1.20 12.15
N ALA A 206 2.77 -0.02 12.15
CA ALA A 206 4.07 -0.31 12.73
C ALA A 206 5.23 0.38 11.99
N VAL A 207 5.17 0.44 10.65
CA VAL A 207 6.22 1.11 9.84
C VAL A 207 6.12 2.63 9.86
N GLN A 208 4.96 3.19 10.23
CA GLN A 208 4.74 4.63 10.36
C GLN A 208 5.08 5.19 11.75
N ASN A 209 5.18 4.33 12.74
CA ASN A 209 5.43 4.78 14.11
C ASN A 209 6.76 5.54 14.18
N PRO A 210 6.77 6.84 14.52
CA PRO A 210 8.01 7.63 14.60
C PRO A 210 9.02 7.06 15.59
N ASN A 211 8.53 6.28 16.57
CA ASN A 211 9.36 5.61 17.58
C ASN A 211 9.86 4.21 17.12
N ALA A 212 9.34 3.71 16.00
CA ALA A 212 9.77 2.43 15.45
C ALA A 212 11.05 2.63 14.65
N GLY A 213 12.19 2.64 15.09
CA GLY A 213 13.50 2.84 14.43
C GLY A 213 13.48 2.93 12.88
N SER A 214 14.37 3.67 12.30
CA SER A 214 14.45 3.97 10.85
C SER A 214 14.40 2.71 9.95
N HIS A 215 14.86 1.56 10.47
CA HIS A 215 14.88 0.28 9.74
C HIS A 215 13.49 -0.22 9.30
N LYS A 216 12.42 0.15 10.02
CA LYS A 216 11.04 -0.20 9.61
C LYS A 216 10.52 0.73 8.52
N ALA A 217 10.76 2.03 8.62
CA ALA A 217 10.38 2.98 7.57
C ALA A 217 11.07 2.66 6.22
N GLU A 218 12.28 2.10 6.24
CA GLU A 218 13.00 1.65 5.06
C GLU A 218 12.29 0.53 4.29
N ILE A 219 11.42 -0.26 4.94
CA ILE A 219 10.68 -1.34 4.28
C ILE A 219 9.80 -0.75 3.18
N VAL A 220 8.99 0.26 3.50
CA VAL A 220 8.10 0.92 2.53
C VAL A 220 8.90 1.59 1.42
N ASN A 221 9.97 2.29 1.78
CA ASN A 221 10.85 2.94 0.80
C ASN A 221 11.47 1.92 -0.19
N ASN A 222 11.87 0.74 0.29
CA ASN A 222 12.42 -0.31 -0.56
C ASN A 222 11.34 -0.94 -1.45
N PHE A 223 10.12 -1.15 -0.96
CA PHE A 223 8.99 -1.56 -1.82
C PHE A 223 8.76 -0.57 -2.97
N ILE A 224 8.74 0.75 -2.68
CA ILE A 224 8.56 1.80 -3.69
C ILE A 224 9.70 1.77 -4.71
N LYS A 225 10.96 1.71 -4.24
CA LYS A 225 12.15 1.71 -5.10
C LYS A 225 12.21 0.46 -5.99
N MET A 226 11.95 -0.73 -5.43
CA MET A 226 11.97 -1.99 -6.18
C MET A 226 10.83 -2.06 -7.19
N PHE A 227 9.64 -1.54 -6.86
CA PHE A 227 8.54 -1.40 -7.81
C PHE A 227 8.95 -0.54 -9.01
N SER A 228 9.57 0.61 -8.77
CA SER A 228 10.04 1.52 -9.82
C SER A 228 11.23 0.94 -10.61
N ALA A 229 12.04 0.09 -9.99
CA ALA A 229 13.20 -0.56 -10.61
C ALA A 229 12.87 -1.86 -11.37
N ALA A 230 11.60 -2.23 -11.50
CA ALA A 230 11.17 -3.49 -12.13
C ALA A 230 11.76 -3.70 -13.54
N THR A 231 11.96 -2.64 -14.30
CA THR A 231 12.53 -2.65 -15.66
C THR A 231 14.00 -2.26 -15.72
N SER A 232 14.63 -2.01 -14.57
CA SER A 232 16.01 -1.54 -14.48
C SER A 232 16.77 -2.28 -13.36
N ILE A 233 17.65 -1.59 -12.68
CA ILE A 233 18.42 -2.12 -11.55
C ILE A 233 18.02 -1.36 -10.29
N TYR A 234 17.66 -2.08 -9.23
CA TYR A 234 17.63 -1.51 -7.90
C TYR A 234 19.06 -1.43 -7.38
N TYR A 235 19.56 -0.22 -7.24
CA TYR A 235 20.86 0.03 -6.62
C TYR A 235 20.69 0.11 -5.11
N GLY A 236 21.40 -0.77 -4.39
CA GLY A 236 21.35 -0.86 -2.94
C GLY A 236 21.98 0.33 -2.23
N THR A 237 21.98 0.29 -0.92
CA THR A 237 22.53 1.33 -0.05
C THR A 237 24.08 1.27 -0.08
N GLU A 238 24.73 2.41 -0.26
CA GLU A 238 26.17 2.55 -0.06
C GLU A 238 26.50 2.63 1.43
N TYR A 239 27.45 1.82 1.86
CA TYR A 239 27.97 1.84 3.22
C TYR A 239 29.43 2.30 3.21
N ALA A 240 29.84 3.01 4.29
CA ALA A 240 31.23 3.45 4.45
C ALA A 240 32.19 2.25 4.50
N ASP A 241 31.79 1.17 5.18
CA ASP A 241 32.52 -0.09 5.19
C ASP A 241 31.99 -1.04 4.11
N ARG A 242 32.58 -0.96 2.93
CA ARG A 242 32.23 -1.80 1.80
C ARG A 242 32.72 -3.26 1.92
N ARG A 243 33.64 -3.55 2.85
CA ARG A 243 34.19 -4.89 3.01
C ARG A 243 33.20 -5.78 3.78
N THR A 244 32.64 -5.29 4.86
CA THR A 244 31.68 -6.05 5.68
C THR A 244 30.24 -5.87 5.22
N ARG A 245 29.93 -4.78 4.52
CA ARG A 245 28.60 -4.45 3.99
C ARG A 245 28.69 -3.99 2.54
N PRO A 246 28.91 -4.91 1.60
CA PRO A 246 28.94 -4.55 0.18
C PRO A 246 27.56 -4.06 -0.28
N ARG A 247 27.55 -3.13 -1.23
CA ARG A 247 26.31 -2.73 -1.89
C ARG A 247 25.72 -3.92 -2.64
N VAL A 248 24.41 -4.09 -2.53
CA VAL A 248 23.65 -5.16 -3.18
C VAL A 248 22.78 -4.56 -4.27
N ASP A 249 23.14 -4.79 -5.52
CA ASP A 249 22.38 -4.35 -6.69
C ASP A 249 21.52 -5.50 -7.22
N ILE A 250 20.25 -5.23 -7.50
CA ILE A 250 19.28 -6.25 -7.90
C ILE A 250 18.72 -5.89 -9.28
N PRO A 251 19.12 -6.62 -10.34
CA PRO A 251 18.56 -6.38 -11.67
C PRO A 251 17.12 -6.90 -11.75
N HIS A 252 16.23 -6.05 -12.26
CA HIS A 252 14.82 -6.37 -12.54
C HIS A 252 14.11 -7.03 -11.34
N PRO A 253 14.07 -6.41 -10.16
CA PRO A 253 13.39 -7.01 -9.01
C PRO A 253 11.90 -7.16 -9.30
N CYS A 254 11.35 -8.34 -9.06
CA CYS A 254 9.92 -8.60 -9.12
C CYS A 254 9.40 -8.86 -7.71
N VAL A 255 8.88 -7.83 -7.08
CA VAL A 255 8.32 -7.92 -5.73
C VAL A 255 6.81 -7.80 -5.81
N VAL A 256 6.15 -8.91 -5.48
CA VAL A 256 4.69 -8.99 -5.42
C VAL A 256 4.27 -9.01 -3.95
N LEU A 257 3.27 -8.19 -3.61
CA LEU A 257 2.71 -8.10 -2.27
C LEU A 257 1.22 -8.42 -2.30
N TYR A 258 0.80 -9.40 -1.53
CA TYR A 258 -0.60 -9.64 -1.21
C TYR A 258 -0.83 -9.46 0.28
N GLY A 259 -1.37 -8.30 0.67
CA GLY A 259 -1.76 -8.00 2.05
C GLY A 259 -3.23 -8.32 2.30
N THR A 260 -3.56 -8.82 3.50
CA THR A 260 -4.95 -8.94 3.94
C THR A 260 -5.14 -8.17 5.23
N THR A 261 -6.32 -7.54 5.41
CA THR A 261 -6.58 -6.69 6.58
C THR A 261 -8.08 -6.48 6.79
N THR A 262 -8.42 -5.81 7.89
CA THR A 262 -9.78 -5.36 8.16
C THR A 262 -9.94 -3.86 7.86
N PRO A 263 -11.16 -3.38 7.56
CA PRO A 263 -11.41 -1.95 7.39
C PRO A 263 -10.98 -1.12 8.59
N GLU A 264 -11.20 -1.65 9.80
CA GLU A 264 -10.95 -0.99 11.08
C GLU A 264 -9.46 -0.76 11.35
N THR A 265 -8.58 -1.62 10.81
CA THR A 265 -7.12 -1.46 10.95
C THR A 265 -6.49 -0.77 9.74
N PHE A 266 -7.08 -0.94 8.54
CA PHE A 266 -6.52 -0.42 7.31
C PHE A 266 -6.73 1.09 7.14
N PHE A 267 -7.98 1.56 7.20
CA PHE A 267 -8.27 2.98 6.94
C PHE A 267 -7.60 3.93 7.94
N PRO A 268 -7.57 3.65 9.26
CA PRO A 268 -6.82 4.49 10.19
C PRO A 268 -5.30 4.49 9.96
N ALA A 269 -4.76 3.41 9.33
CA ALA A 269 -3.35 3.34 8.97
C ALA A 269 -2.98 4.17 7.73
N LEU A 270 -3.97 4.66 6.97
CA LEU A 270 -3.73 5.49 5.79
C LEU A 270 -3.48 6.94 6.20
N GLY A 271 -2.23 7.27 6.49
CA GLY A 271 -1.80 8.64 6.78
C GLY A 271 -1.45 9.44 5.52
N SER A 272 -1.44 10.78 5.65
CA SER A 272 -1.03 11.71 4.58
C SER A 272 0.38 11.41 4.03
N ALA A 273 1.28 10.89 4.84
CA ALA A 273 2.63 10.50 4.44
C ALA A 273 2.64 9.38 3.38
N HIS A 274 1.71 8.43 3.42
CA HIS A 274 1.62 7.37 2.41
C HIS A 274 1.11 7.88 1.07
N VAL A 275 0.19 8.85 1.09
CA VAL A 275 -0.27 9.54 -0.11
C VAL A 275 0.87 10.36 -0.69
N ALA A 276 1.57 11.13 0.14
CA ALA A 276 2.68 11.98 -0.30
C ALA A 276 3.89 11.17 -0.82
N SER A 277 4.19 10.02 -0.23
CA SER A 277 5.26 9.13 -0.70
C SER A 277 4.92 8.38 -2.00
N GLY A 278 3.67 8.41 -2.44
CA GLY A 278 3.18 7.67 -3.60
C GLY A 278 3.09 6.15 -3.37
N TYR A 279 3.21 5.67 -2.14
CA TYR A 279 3.12 4.24 -1.83
C TYR A 279 1.72 3.69 -2.13
N LEU A 280 0.67 4.42 -1.72
CA LEU A 280 -0.72 4.04 -2.00
C LEU A 280 -1.04 4.01 -3.49
N ASN A 281 -0.42 4.88 -4.29
CA ASN A 281 -0.64 4.92 -5.74
C ASN A 281 -0.12 3.67 -6.47
N ARG A 282 0.65 2.82 -5.77
CA ARG A 282 1.20 1.55 -6.29
C ARG A 282 0.42 0.34 -5.82
N MET A 283 -0.65 0.55 -5.05
CA MET A 283 -1.49 -0.52 -4.51
C MET A 283 -2.85 -0.56 -5.17
N LEU A 284 -3.34 -1.75 -5.40
CA LEU A 284 -4.76 -2.00 -5.65
C LEU A 284 -5.42 -2.43 -4.35
N VAL A 285 -6.55 -1.84 -4.03
CA VAL A 285 -7.35 -2.22 -2.86
C VAL A 285 -8.59 -2.96 -3.33
N CYS A 286 -8.68 -4.23 -2.97
CA CYS A 286 -9.84 -5.08 -3.24
C CYS A 286 -10.65 -5.22 -1.96
N MET A 287 -11.85 -4.66 -1.94
CA MET A 287 -12.75 -4.74 -0.79
C MET A 287 -13.80 -5.80 -1.01
N SER A 288 -13.91 -6.71 -0.06
CA SER A 288 -15.05 -7.62 0.00
C SER A 288 -16.30 -6.89 0.49
N PRO A 289 -17.49 -7.22 -0.04
CA PRO A 289 -18.74 -6.61 0.42
C PRO A 289 -18.99 -6.87 1.91
N GLU A 290 -19.75 -5.98 2.56
CA GLU A 290 -20.02 -6.05 4.00
C GLU A 290 -20.78 -7.31 4.43
N LYS A 291 -21.51 -7.95 3.52
CA LYS A 291 -22.24 -9.20 3.81
C LYS A 291 -21.24 -10.33 4.00
N ARG A 292 -21.34 -11.01 5.14
CA ARG A 292 -20.58 -12.24 5.35
C ARG A 292 -21.04 -13.28 4.33
N PRO A 293 -20.10 -13.92 3.61
CA PRO A 293 -20.46 -14.98 2.70
C PRO A 293 -21.09 -16.15 3.47
N VAL A 294 -21.95 -16.89 2.80
CA VAL A 294 -22.56 -18.10 3.37
C VAL A 294 -21.44 -19.12 3.63
N ARG A 295 -21.44 -19.71 4.83
CA ARG A 295 -20.49 -20.79 5.14
C ARG A 295 -20.80 -22.02 4.31
N LEU A 296 -19.82 -22.48 3.56
CA LEU A 296 -19.86 -23.73 2.80
C LEU A 296 -19.16 -24.85 3.57
N ARG A 297 -19.62 -26.09 3.40
CA ARG A 297 -18.87 -27.27 3.81
C ARG A 297 -17.82 -27.58 2.76
N ALA A 298 -16.70 -26.91 2.80
CA ALA A 298 -15.56 -27.19 1.91
C ALA A 298 -14.56 -28.07 2.66
N GLY A 299 -13.99 -29.05 1.96
CA GLY A 299 -12.85 -29.85 2.42
C GLY A 299 -11.54 -29.39 1.79
N TRP A 300 -10.43 -29.87 2.33
CA TRP A 300 -9.15 -29.68 1.65
C TRP A 300 -9.14 -30.45 0.33
N VAL A 301 -8.76 -29.78 -0.74
CA VAL A 301 -8.59 -30.35 -2.09
C VAL A 301 -7.21 -29.91 -2.58
N ALA A 302 -6.44 -30.86 -3.09
CA ALA A 302 -5.14 -30.57 -3.69
C ALA A 302 -5.30 -29.60 -4.88
N PRO A 303 -4.29 -28.74 -5.12
CA PRO A 303 -4.30 -27.89 -6.31
C PRO A 303 -4.45 -28.73 -7.60
N PRO A 304 -5.28 -28.32 -8.55
CA PRO A 304 -5.42 -29.01 -9.84
C PRO A 304 -4.09 -29.13 -10.58
N GLN A 305 -3.84 -30.31 -11.21
CA GLN A 305 -2.60 -30.56 -11.94
C GLN A 305 -2.32 -29.49 -13.00
N LEU A 306 -3.37 -29.00 -13.69
CA LEU A 306 -3.26 -27.92 -14.66
C LEU A 306 -2.61 -26.65 -14.09
N ILE A 307 -2.90 -26.31 -12.83
CA ILE A 307 -2.28 -25.14 -12.16
C ILE A 307 -0.83 -25.44 -11.82
N ILE A 308 -0.56 -26.64 -11.34
CA ILE A 308 0.82 -27.08 -10.98
C ILE A 308 1.72 -27.01 -12.21
N ASP A 309 1.30 -27.66 -13.32
CA ASP A 309 2.05 -27.70 -14.59
C ASP A 309 2.28 -26.30 -15.17
N TRP A 310 1.36 -25.38 -14.94
CA TRP A 310 1.51 -24.01 -15.42
C TRP A 310 2.52 -23.20 -14.58
N VAL A 311 2.66 -23.50 -13.31
CA VAL A 311 3.62 -22.81 -12.40
C VAL A 311 5.05 -23.31 -12.63
N GLU A 312 5.25 -24.62 -12.87
CA GLU A 312 6.54 -25.25 -13.24
C GLU A 312 7.06 -24.72 -14.59
#